data_74760d38be047e73193bca876532057e
#
_entry.id   74760d38be047e73193bca876532057e
#
_cell.length_a   1.000
_cell.length_b   1.000
_cell.length_c   1.000
_cell.angle_alpha   90.00
_cell.angle_beta   90.00
_cell.angle_gamma   90.00
#
_symmetry.space_group_name_H-M   'P 1'
#
loop_
_entity.id
_entity.type
_entity.pdbx_description
1 polymer ?
#
loop_
_entity_poly.entity_id
_entity_poly.type
_entity_poly.pdbx_seq_one_letter_code
_entity_poly.pdbx_strand_id
1 'polypeptide(L)'
;MVRMRDIARRFARTAAIHTLSAAVFGLEVLSDLTPGVRMTGRRRLPQNMAPGIFAAEIATWAAVSPSLLPRPWWVTAANVAIGQAAGHFTATTAAFITKRGLRYIGKRPQDRVGPTTRNRTHLALGAVTLLMGVRSLRNQSEQAKLVNKYNERGPQSAALGIAIGTLGYGSLLVIGEAAQLTVTQLSRQAQRWLPRWLAWPLAGSTVGYLMALFSDRMLWRRFIHDASMQALQLNKLVYPGSVMPWEPERSGSPWSLEPWTAVGSQGRAFLDRGPRAHDIKDVMLCSDAHEPIRIFIGLVQGRGPITAAQQALAELERTGAFRRDTIVIELPAGSGWINNYSVSAYEFLTHGDCATVTLQFSYLPSVFCYVVDRKAPINAARELIAAVQSRINDMPEDNRPKLYFAGESLGCYGIVENYRDLEELLAACDGAVFTGPPRMTAFTRRLARARDRGSLERLPLIDAGQH
;
A
#
# COMPACT_ATOMS: atom_id res chain seq x y z
N MET A 1 48.28 -9.13 35.68
CA MET A 1 48.13 -8.22 34.53
C MET A 1 48.43 -8.88 33.17
N VAL A 2 49.45 -9.72 33.01
CA VAL A 2 49.84 -10.36 31.74
C VAL A 2 48.71 -11.30 31.23
N ARG A 3 48.10 -12.12 32.09
CA ARG A 3 47.06 -13.08 31.70
C ARG A 3 45.75 -12.45 31.15
N MET A 4 45.34 -11.28 31.65
CA MET A 4 44.18 -10.55 31.15
C MET A 4 44.41 -9.92 29.77
N ARG A 5 45.62 -9.44 29.49
CA ARG A 5 46.00 -8.92 28.20
C ARG A 5 46.00 -10.01 27.11
N ASP A 6 46.40 -11.22 27.43
CA ASP A 6 46.39 -12.32 26.47
C ASP A 6 44.98 -12.85 26.18
N ILE A 7 44.10 -12.85 27.16
CA ILE A 7 42.67 -13.17 26.98
C ILE A 7 42.01 -12.14 26.13
N ALA A 8 42.20 -10.83 26.38
CA ALA A 8 41.65 -9.75 25.57
C ALA A 8 42.17 -9.77 24.12
N ARG A 9 43.45 -10.07 23.90
CA ARG A 9 44.03 -10.24 22.56
C ARG A 9 43.42 -11.44 21.81
N ARG A 10 43.21 -12.58 22.49
CA ARG A 10 42.57 -13.75 21.88
C ARG A 10 41.13 -13.45 21.54
N PHE A 11 40.38 -12.75 22.41
CA PHE A 11 38.99 -12.36 22.16
C PHE A 11 38.87 -11.38 20.97
N ALA A 12 39.72 -10.36 20.94
CA ALA A 12 39.80 -9.40 19.83
C ALA A 12 40.17 -10.06 18.50
N ARG A 13 41.11 -11.01 18.51
CA ARG A 13 41.50 -11.79 17.33
C ARG A 13 40.38 -12.68 16.83
N THR A 14 39.65 -13.35 17.73
CA THR A 14 38.50 -14.20 17.39
C THR A 14 37.33 -13.35 16.84
N ALA A 15 37.02 -12.23 17.48
CA ALA A 15 36.01 -11.27 17.00
C ALA A 15 36.38 -10.71 15.61
N ALA A 16 37.65 -10.32 15.38
CA ALA A 16 38.09 -9.86 14.08
C ALA A 16 37.98 -10.93 12.98
N ILE A 17 38.30 -12.18 13.30
CA ILE A 17 38.17 -13.31 12.37
C ILE A 17 36.71 -13.54 12.01
N HIS A 18 35.80 -13.51 12.99
CA HIS A 18 34.35 -13.67 12.73
C HIS A 18 33.78 -12.52 11.91
N THR A 19 34.18 -11.27 12.21
CA THR A 19 33.76 -10.09 11.43
C THR A 19 34.25 -10.14 9.99
N LEU A 20 35.53 -10.54 9.80
CA LEU A 20 36.14 -10.70 8.45
C LEU A 20 35.46 -11.83 7.67
N SER A 21 35.15 -12.95 8.35
CA SER A 21 34.45 -14.08 7.74
C SER A 21 33.01 -13.71 7.33
N ALA A 22 32.32 -12.94 8.15
CA ALA A 22 30.99 -12.43 7.83
C ALA A 22 31.01 -11.42 6.66
N ALA A 23 32.02 -10.55 6.62
CA ALA A 23 32.21 -9.60 5.51
C ALA A 23 32.51 -10.33 4.19
N VAL A 24 33.43 -11.32 4.21
CA VAL A 24 33.73 -12.15 3.03
C VAL A 24 32.51 -12.93 2.57
N PHE A 25 31.73 -13.51 3.51
CA PHE A 25 30.47 -14.18 3.19
C PHE A 25 29.46 -13.22 2.54
N GLY A 26 29.29 -12.01 3.09
CA GLY A 26 28.44 -10.98 2.49
C GLY A 26 28.88 -10.59 1.08
N LEU A 27 30.17 -10.43 0.85
CA LEU A 27 30.73 -10.14 -0.47
C LEU A 27 30.52 -11.29 -1.46
N GLU A 28 30.65 -12.54 -1.02
CA GLU A 28 30.36 -13.73 -1.85
C GLU A 28 28.89 -13.82 -2.23
N VAL A 29 27.97 -13.53 -1.29
CA VAL A 29 26.53 -13.44 -1.59
C VAL A 29 26.24 -12.34 -2.59
N LEU A 30 26.82 -11.15 -2.41
CA LEU A 30 26.69 -10.05 -3.36
C LEU A 30 27.26 -10.40 -4.75
N SER A 31 28.38 -11.13 -4.80
CA SER A 31 28.98 -11.55 -6.06
C SER A 31 28.14 -12.62 -6.79
N ASP A 32 27.47 -13.50 -6.05
CA ASP A 32 26.54 -14.49 -6.61
C ASP A 32 25.23 -13.85 -7.10
N LEU A 33 24.84 -12.71 -6.52
CA LEU A 33 23.70 -11.90 -6.96
C LEU A 33 24.02 -11.00 -8.15
N THR A 34 25.31 -10.68 -8.38
CA THR A 34 25.73 -9.81 -9.46
C THR A 34 26.06 -10.63 -10.70
N PRO A 35 25.38 -10.44 -11.84
CA PRO A 35 25.65 -11.19 -13.06
C PRO A 35 27.10 -11.07 -13.49
N GLY A 36 27.76 -12.20 -13.77
CA GLY A 36 29.12 -12.26 -14.30
C GLY A 36 30.25 -12.05 -13.27
N VAL A 37 29.95 -11.69 -12.02
CA VAL A 37 30.98 -11.47 -10.99
C VAL A 37 31.07 -12.67 -10.03
N ARG A 38 32.25 -13.23 -9.83
CA ARG A 38 32.55 -14.27 -8.85
C ARG A 38 33.89 -13.94 -8.16
N MET A 39 33.83 -13.74 -6.87
CA MET A 39 35.05 -13.38 -6.11
C MET A 39 35.92 -14.58 -5.75
N THR A 40 35.37 -15.76 -5.50
CA THR A 40 36.12 -16.88 -4.93
C THR A 40 36.01 -18.19 -5.71
N GLY A 41 35.24 -18.24 -6.78
CA GLY A 41 35.01 -19.48 -7.56
C GLY A 41 34.23 -20.58 -6.83
N ARG A 42 34.00 -20.44 -5.52
CA ARG A 42 33.18 -21.35 -4.70
C ARG A 42 31.75 -20.85 -4.59
N ARG A 43 30.82 -21.73 -4.88
CA ARG A 43 29.39 -21.43 -4.77
C ARG A 43 28.95 -21.63 -3.32
N ARG A 44 28.52 -20.57 -2.65
CA ARG A 44 27.95 -20.67 -1.30
C ARG A 44 26.43 -20.81 -1.31
N LEU A 45 25.77 -20.29 -2.32
CA LEU A 45 24.31 -20.44 -2.46
C LEU A 45 23.93 -21.85 -2.95
N PRO A 46 22.80 -22.41 -2.45
CA PRO A 46 22.30 -23.71 -2.89
C PRO A 46 22.15 -23.84 -4.41
N GLN A 47 22.44 -25.03 -4.96
CA GLN A 47 22.45 -25.25 -6.41
C GLN A 47 21.09 -24.97 -7.10
N ASN A 48 19.99 -25.03 -6.37
CA ASN A 48 18.64 -24.79 -6.89
C ASN A 48 18.21 -23.31 -6.86
N MET A 49 19.04 -22.39 -6.42
CA MET A 49 18.72 -20.96 -6.36
C MET A 49 18.88 -20.23 -7.71
N ALA A 50 19.57 -20.79 -8.69
CA ALA A 50 19.82 -20.13 -9.97
C ALA A 50 18.53 -19.69 -10.70
N PRO A 51 17.46 -20.48 -10.81
CA PRO A 51 16.18 -20.03 -11.37
C PRO A 51 15.54 -18.89 -10.59
N GLY A 52 15.67 -18.94 -9.26
CA GLY A 52 15.15 -17.89 -8.38
C GLY A 52 15.85 -16.55 -8.57
N ILE A 53 17.19 -16.54 -8.63
CA ILE A 53 18.00 -15.34 -8.86
C ILE A 53 17.69 -14.75 -10.24
N PHE A 54 17.57 -15.60 -11.27
CA PHE A 54 17.20 -15.19 -12.61
C PHE A 54 15.83 -14.47 -12.64
N ALA A 55 14.82 -15.03 -11.99
CA ALA A 55 13.51 -14.43 -11.93
C ALA A 55 13.46 -13.18 -11.04
N ALA A 56 14.28 -13.12 -9.99
CA ALA A 56 14.44 -11.92 -9.18
C ALA A 56 15.00 -10.75 -10.01
N GLU A 57 15.96 -11.02 -10.88
CA GLU A 57 16.52 -10.02 -11.79
C GLU A 57 15.46 -9.50 -12.77
N ILE A 58 14.68 -10.38 -13.40
CA ILE A 58 13.57 -9.98 -14.27
C ILE A 58 12.51 -9.19 -13.50
N ALA A 59 12.17 -9.59 -12.27
CA ALA A 59 11.22 -8.90 -11.42
C ALA A 59 11.70 -7.49 -11.04
N THR A 60 13.02 -7.25 -11.02
CA THR A 60 13.58 -5.92 -10.82
C THR A 60 13.12 -4.95 -11.93
N TRP A 61 13.03 -5.41 -13.17
CA TRP A 61 12.59 -4.58 -14.30
C TRP A 61 11.17 -4.07 -14.10
N ALA A 62 10.28 -4.93 -13.62
CA ALA A 62 8.90 -4.54 -13.28
C ALA A 62 8.88 -3.58 -12.08
N ALA A 63 9.69 -3.86 -11.06
CA ALA A 63 9.77 -3.03 -9.85
C ALA A 63 10.27 -1.60 -10.12
N VAL A 64 11.22 -1.43 -11.05
CA VAL A 64 11.77 -0.11 -11.45
C VAL A 64 11.02 0.53 -12.60
N SER A 65 9.99 -0.11 -13.14
CA SER A 65 9.19 0.47 -14.24
C SER A 65 8.60 1.82 -13.86
N PRO A 66 8.42 2.74 -14.83
CA PRO A 66 7.85 4.06 -14.56
C PRO A 66 6.49 3.95 -13.87
N SER A 67 6.24 4.85 -12.93
CA SER A 67 4.93 5.06 -12.31
C SER A 67 4.41 6.44 -12.66
N LEU A 68 3.12 6.69 -12.44
CA LEU A 68 2.49 7.99 -12.70
C LEU A 68 3.11 9.13 -11.88
N LEU A 69 3.62 8.80 -10.68
CA LEU A 69 4.27 9.76 -9.79
C LEU A 69 5.70 9.31 -9.45
N PRO A 70 6.66 10.24 -9.32
CA PRO A 70 8.01 9.92 -8.90
C PRO A 70 8.00 9.33 -7.48
N ARG A 71 8.77 8.26 -7.27
CA ARG A 71 8.82 7.51 -6.02
C ARG A 71 9.96 8.00 -5.12
N PRO A 72 9.78 8.11 -3.81
CA PRO A 72 10.88 8.26 -2.88
C PRO A 72 11.72 6.96 -2.83
N TRP A 73 12.98 7.08 -2.40
CA TRP A 73 13.93 5.96 -2.39
C TRP A 73 13.42 4.72 -1.64
N TRP A 74 12.73 4.91 -0.52
CA TRP A 74 12.23 3.80 0.31
C TRP A 74 11.09 3.01 -0.36
N VAL A 75 10.23 3.68 -1.14
CA VAL A 75 9.20 2.99 -1.95
C VAL A 75 9.85 2.19 -3.06
N THR A 76 10.87 2.74 -3.73
CA THR A 76 11.65 2.03 -4.74
C THR A 76 12.34 0.82 -4.12
N ALA A 77 12.97 0.98 -2.94
CA ALA A 77 13.61 -0.11 -2.21
C ALA A 77 12.63 -1.24 -1.84
N ALA A 78 11.47 -0.89 -1.32
CA ALA A 78 10.43 -1.87 -0.98
C ALA A 78 9.95 -2.62 -2.23
N ASN A 79 9.65 -1.90 -3.33
CA ASN A 79 9.21 -2.53 -4.58
C ASN A 79 10.27 -3.48 -5.16
N VAL A 80 11.54 -3.09 -5.13
CA VAL A 80 12.64 -3.93 -5.61
C VAL A 80 12.81 -5.16 -4.72
N ALA A 81 12.87 -5.00 -3.40
CA ALA A 81 13.04 -6.13 -2.48
C ALA A 81 11.89 -7.13 -2.57
N ILE A 82 10.64 -6.64 -2.57
CA ILE A 82 9.43 -7.48 -2.67
C ILE A 82 9.36 -8.14 -4.05
N GLY A 83 9.62 -7.39 -5.13
CA GLY A 83 9.61 -7.91 -6.50
C GLY A 83 10.63 -9.03 -6.68
N GLN A 84 11.88 -8.81 -6.23
CA GLN A 84 12.96 -9.80 -6.29
C GLN A 84 12.62 -11.04 -5.44
N ALA A 85 12.12 -10.88 -4.23
CA ALA A 85 11.71 -12.00 -3.37
C ALA A 85 10.56 -12.81 -3.99
N ALA A 86 9.54 -12.13 -4.54
CA ALA A 86 8.41 -12.78 -5.19
C ALA A 86 8.83 -13.53 -6.47
N GLY A 87 9.65 -12.93 -7.32
CA GLY A 87 10.22 -13.57 -8.51
C GLY A 87 11.05 -14.80 -8.15
N HIS A 88 11.91 -14.68 -7.14
CA HIS A 88 12.72 -15.79 -6.63
C HIS A 88 11.85 -16.96 -6.14
N PHE A 89 10.88 -16.67 -5.29
CA PHE A 89 9.96 -17.68 -4.74
C PHE A 89 9.20 -18.40 -5.85
N THR A 90 8.62 -17.64 -6.79
CA THR A 90 7.83 -18.19 -7.88
C THR A 90 8.65 -19.12 -8.77
N ALA A 91 9.85 -18.69 -9.19
CA ALA A 91 10.69 -19.50 -10.08
C ALA A 91 11.29 -20.71 -9.36
N THR A 92 11.69 -20.57 -8.10
CA THR A 92 12.20 -21.69 -7.31
C THR A 92 11.12 -22.75 -7.10
N THR A 93 9.89 -22.34 -6.78
CA THR A 93 8.73 -23.24 -6.64
C THR A 93 8.39 -23.91 -7.96
N ALA A 94 8.32 -23.16 -9.06
CA ALA A 94 8.06 -23.70 -10.39
C ALA A 94 9.14 -24.73 -10.79
N ALA A 95 10.41 -24.41 -10.57
CA ALA A 95 11.52 -25.34 -10.86
C ALA A 95 11.44 -26.61 -10.01
N PHE A 96 11.08 -26.49 -8.74
CA PHE A 96 10.88 -27.64 -7.85
C PHE A 96 9.76 -28.56 -8.34
N ILE A 97 8.59 -27.99 -8.64
CA ILE A 97 7.42 -28.74 -9.15
C ILE A 97 7.77 -29.43 -10.48
N THR A 98 8.38 -28.71 -11.41
CA THR A 98 8.78 -29.23 -12.73
C THR A 98 9.75 -30.39 -12.59
N LYS A 99 10.80 -30.24 -11.76
CA LYS A 99 11.78 -31.30 -11.52
C LYS A 99 11.14 -32.54 -10.89
N ARG A 100 10.20 -32.35 -9.96
CA ARG A 100 9.47 -33.46 -9.32
C ARG A 100 8.56 -34.16 -10.33
N GLY A 101 7.85 -33.42 -11.17
CA GLY A 101 7.01 -33.95 -12.24
C GLY A 101 7.82 -34.76 -13.29
N LEU A 102 8.98 -34.22 -13.72
CA LEU A 102 9.87 -34.94 -14.64
C LEU A 102 10.40 -36.27 -14.07
N ARG A 103 10.75 -36.27 -12.78
CA ARG A 103 11.19 -37.51 -12.09
C ARG A 103 10.07 -38.54 -12.02
N TYR A 104 8.83 -38.10 -11.80
CA TYR A 104 7.67 -38.98 -11.75
C TYR A 104 7.41 -39.70 -13.08
N ILE A 105 7.65 -39.03 -14.21
CA ILE A 105 7.54 -39.63 -15.57
C ILE A 105 8.84 -40.29 -16.04
N GLY A 106 9.78 -40.60 -15.13
CA GLY A 106 11.03 -41.32 -15.45
C GLY A 106 12.10 -40.50 -16.17
N LYS A 107 11.89 -39.19 -16.39
CA LYS A 107 12.88 -38.29 -16.99
C LYS A 107 13.81 -37.71 -15.93
N ARG A 108 15.12 -37.78 -16.15
CA ARG A 108 16.11 -37.08 -15.28
C ARG A 108 16.28 -35.65 -15.78
N PRO A 109 15.87 -34.64 -15.04
CA PRO A 109 16.09 -33.25 -15.43
C PRO A 109 17.60 -32.99 -15.46
N GLN A 110 18.05 -32.28 -16.49
CA GLN A 110 19.44 -31.85 -16.60
C GLN A 110 19.69 -30.77 -15.54
N ASP A 111 20.41 -31.10 -14.46
CA ASP A 111 20.58 -30.21 -13.30
C ASP A 111 21.66 -29.14 -13.49
N ARG A 112 22.45 -29.21 -14.59
CA ARG A 112 23.60 -28.34 -14.78
C ARG A 112 23.62 -27.71 -16.17
N VAL A 113 23.47 -26.40 -16.20
CA VAL A 113 23.83 -25.59 -17.36
C VAL A 113 25.33 -25.40 -17.36
N GLY A 114 26.01 -25.54 -18.49
CA GLY A 114 27.44 -25.33 -18.59
C GLY A 114 27.85 -23.93 -18.12
N PRO A 115 29.06 -23.77 -17.52
CA PRO A 115 29.48 -22.50 -16.94
C PRO A 115 29.52 -21.36 -17.97
N THR A 116 29.88 -21.65 -19.21
CA THR A 116 29.90 -20.66 -20.30
C THR A 116 28.51 -20.14 -20.63
N THR A 117 27.53 -21.03 -20.81
CA THR A 117 26.14 -20.64 -21.10
C THR A 117 25.56 -19.81 -19.96
N ARG A 118 25.79 -20.24 -18.71
CA ARG A 118 25.35 -19.51 -17.55
C ARG A 118 25.95 -18.10 -17.46
N ASN A 119 27.25 -17.95 -17.66
CA ASN A 119 27.93 -16.66 -17.61
C ASN A 119 27.45 -15.74 -18.74
N ARG A 120 27.24 -16.25 -19.95
CA ARG A 120 26.68 -15.48 -21.07
C ARG A 120 25.25 -15.01 -20.76
N THR A 121 24.42 -15.88 -20.18
CA THR A 121 23.04 -15.51 -19.79
C THR A 121 23.05 -14.41 -18.72
N HIS A 122 23.86 -14.54 -17.67
CA HIS A 122 23.98 -13.50 -16.64
C HIS A 122 24.54 -12.19 -17.20
N LEU A 123 25.51 -12.24 -18.12
CA LEU A 123 26.03 -11.04 -18.76
C LEU A 123 24.96 -10.33 -19.60
N ALA A 124 24.20 -11.09 -20.39
CA ALA A 124 23.09 -10.55 -21.20
C ALA A 124 22.00 -9.93 -20.32
N LEU A 125 21.62 -10.63 -19.25
CA LEU A 125 20.65 -10.11 -18.26
C LEU A 125 21.16 -8.84 -17.58
N GLY A 126 22.41 -8.82 -17.15
CA GLY A 126 23.03 -7.65 -16.54
C GLY A 126 23.03 -6.45 -17.48
N ALA A 127 23.32 -6.65 -18.77
CA ALA A 127 23.25 -5.61 -19.77
C ALA A 127 21.82 -5.06 -19.94
N VAL A 128 20.83 -5.95 -20.03
CA VAL A 128 19.41 -5.54 -20.12
C VAL A 128 18.97 -4.82 -18.84
N THR A 129 19.34 -5.32 -17.67
CA THR A 129 19.03 -4.69 -16.38
C THR A 129 19.62 -3.28 -16.28
N LEU A 130 20.85 -3.09 -16.74
CA LEU A 130 21.49 -1.79 -16.80
C LEU A 130 20.73 -0.82 -17.73
N LEU A 131 20.37 -1.28 -18.93
CA LEU A 131 19.58 -0.48 -19.89
C LEU A 131 18.21 -0.09 -19.31
N MET A 132 17.51 -1.03 -18.71
CA MET A 132 16.21 -0.79 -18.07
C MET A 132 16.36 0.15 -16.86
N GLY A 133 17.42 0.00 -16.07
CA GLY A 133 17.76 0.89 -14.97
C GLY A 133 17.99 2.32 -15.44
N VAL A 134 18.83 2.52 -16.45
CA VAL A 134 19.10 3.86 -17.03
C VAL A 134 17.84 4.49 -17.58
N ARG A 135 17.02 3.73 -18.32
CA ARG A 135 15.74 4.22 -18.84
C ARG A 135 14.78 4.62 -17.71
N SER A 136 14.67 3.79 -16.67
CA SER A 136 13.84 4.08 -15.50
C SER A 136 14.31 5.35 -14.77
N LEU A 137 15.62 5.48 -14.55
CA LEU A 137 16.20 6.67 -13.90
C LEU A 137 15.92 7.95 -14.70
N ARG A 138 16.04 7.91 -16.02
CA ARG A 138 15.70 9.05 -16.90
C ARG A 138 14.23 9.42 -16.77
N ASN A 139 13.32 8.46 -16.91
CA ASN A 139 11.89 8.71 -16.84
C ASN A 139 11.47 9.24 -15.45
N GLN A 140 12.03 8.70 -14.36
CA GLN A 140 11.76 9.21 -13.02
C GLN A 140 12.32 10.62 -12.79
N SER A 141 13.47 10.94 -13.39
CA SER A 141 14.03 12.28 -13.37
C SER A 141 13.13 13.30 -14.09
N GLU A 142 12.61 12.95 -15.26
CA GLU A 142 11.67 13.80 -16.01
C GLU A 142 10.37 14.01 -15.23
N GLN A 143 9.79 12.95 -14.70
CA GLN A 143 8.59 13.05 -13.87
C GLN A 143 8.82 13.90 -12.62
N ALA A 144 9.96 13.75 -11.95
CA ALA A 144 10.29 14.53 -10.77
C ALA A 144 10.43 16.03 -11.08
N LYS A 145 10.95 16.38 -12.27
CA LYS A 145 11.00 17.76 -12.76
C LYS A 145 9.60 18.33 -12.98
N LEU A 146 8.73 17.57 -13.66
CA LEU A 146 7.36 17.99 -13.97
C LEU A 146 6.53 18.29 -12.71
N VAL A 147 6.73 17.54 -11.63
CA VAL A 147 6.01 17.76 -10.36
C VAL A 147 6.79 18.61 -9.35
N ASN A 148 7.87 19.25 -9.78
CA ASN A 148 8.74 20.09 -8.93
C ASN A 148 9.28 19.39 -7.67
N LYS A 149 9.60 18.08 -7.78
CA LYS A 149 10.11 17.23 -6.73
C LYS A 149 11.47 16.58 -7.05
N TYR A 150 12.23 17.21 -7.93
CA TYR A 150 13.48 16.65 -8.47
C TYR A 150 14.51 16.34 -7.38
N ASN A 151 14.70 17.24 -6.40
CA ASN A 151 15.69 17.06 -5.34
C ASN A 151 15.32 15.93 -4.36
N GLU A 152 14.02 15.69 -4.13
CA GLU A 152 13.54 14.68 -3.20
C GLU A 152 13.39 13.29 -3.84
N ARG A 153 13.07 13.23 -5.15
CA ARG A 153 12.62 12.03 -5.85
C ARG A 153 13.32 11.80 -7.18
N GLY A 154 14.48 12.39 -7.36
CA GLY A 154 15.27 12.33 -8.58
C GLY A 154 16.04 11.00 -8.74
N PRO A 155 16.97 10.94 -9.72
CA PRO A 155 17.70 9.73 -10.08
C PRO A 155 18.55 9.16 -8.95
N GLN A 156 19.11 10.00 -8.08
CA GLN A 156 19.87 9.56 -6.91
C GLN A 156 18.99 8.80 -5.92
N SER A 157 17.78 9.31 -5.65
CA SER A 157 16.77 8.64 -4.81
C SER A 157 16.38 7.27 -5.39
N ALA A 158 16.20 7.17 -6.70
CA ALA A 158 15.86 5.91 -7.36
C ALA A 158 17.04 4.91 -7.31
N ALA A 159 18.27 5.35 -7.56
CA ALA A 159 19.46 4.51 -7.50
C ALA A 159 19.71 3.97 -6.07
N LEU A 160 19.56 4.83 -5.06
CA LEU A 160 19.62 4.44 -3.64
C LEU A 160 18.55 3.40 -3.31
N GLY A 161 17.33 3.60 -3.79
CA GLY A 161 16.22 2.66 -3.60
C GLY A 161 16.51 1.29 -4.22
N ILE A 162 17.06 1.24 -5.44
CA ILE A 162 17.43 -0.02 -6.10
C ILE A 162 18.52 -0.73 -5.29
N ALA A 163 19.57 -0.02 -4.86
CA ALA A 163 20.66 -0.58 -4.08
C ALA A 163 20.16 -1.16 -2.73
N ILE A 164 19.42 -0.38 -1.95
CA ILE A 164 18.90 -0.81 -0.65
C ILE A 164 17.89 -1.95 -0.82
N GLY A 165 17.03 -1.89 -1.84
CA GLY A 165 16.08 -2.97 -2.12
C GLY A 165 16.79 -4.29 -2.45
N THR A 166 17.84 -4.26 -3.27
CA THR A 166 18.65 -5.44 -3.59
C THR A 166 19.42 -5.98 -2.38
N LEU A 167 19.95 -5.10 -1.52
CA LEU A 167 20.52 -5.50 -0.23
C LEU A 167 19.48 -6.15 0.68
N GLY A 168 18.27 -5.61 0.74
CA GLY A 168 17.17 -6.20 1.50
C GLY A 168 16.82 -7.62 1.01
N TYR A 169 16.71 -7.80 -0.31
CA TYR A 169 16.53 -9.14 -0.89
C TYR A 169 17.70 -10.07 -0.58
N GLY A 170 18.94 -9.61 -0.71
CA GLY A 170 20.13 -10.39 -0.34
C GLY A 170 20.10 -10.84 1.11
N SER A 171 19.70 -9.95 2.02
CA SER A 171 19.53 -10.28 3.45
C SER A 171 18.47 -11.36 3.68
N LEU A 172 17.36 -11.32 2.94
CA LEU A 172 16.34 -12.38 3.01
C LEU A 172 16.87 -13.73 2.54
N LEU A 173 17.72 -13.77 1.52
CA LEU A 173 18.35 -15.02 1.09
C LEU A 173 19.27 -15.58 2.17
N VAL A 174 20.09 -14.74 2.81
CA VAL A 174 20.98 -15.16 3.90
C VAL A 174 20.19 -15.70 5.08
N ILE A 175 19.11 -15.02 5.48
CA ILE A 175 18.21 -15.47 6.54
C ILE A 175 17.58 -16.81 6.17
N GLY A 176 17.09 -16.96 4.93
CA GLY A 176 16.51 -18.21 4.42
C GLY A 176 17.50 -19.37 4.46
N GLU A 177 18.77 -19.15 4.07
CA GLU A 177 19.81 -20.18 4.15
C GLU A 177 20.13 -20.56 5.60
N ALA A 178 20.27 -19.57 6.48
CA ALA A 178 20.48 -19.82 7.89
C ALA A 178 19.33 -20.64 8.51
N ALA A 179 18.08 -20.32 8.17
CA ALA A 179 16.91 -21.08 8.58
C ALA A 179 16.97 -22.53 8.07
N GLN A 180 17.32 -22.73 6.80
CA GLN A 180 17.43 -24.07 6.20
C GLN A 180 18.56 -24.90 6.87
N LEU A 181 19.70 -24.28 7.18
CA LEU A 181 20.77 -24.94 7.93
C LEU A 181 20.30 -25.35 9.33
N THR A 182 19.58 -24.47 10.02
CA THR A 182 19.00 -24.73 11.34
C THR A 182 18.02 -25.89 11.29
N VAL A 183 17.08 -25.91 10.31
CA VAL A 183 16.16 -27.02 10.08
C VAL A 183 16.91 -28.34 9.86
N THR A 184 17.96 -28.29 9.04
CA THR A 184 18.77 -29.50 8.75
C THR A 184 19.47 -30.02 10.00
N GLN A 185 20.04 -29.15 10.83
CA GLN A 185 20.69 -29.54 12.08
C GLN A 185 19.69 -30.11 13.10
N LEU A 186 18.57 -29.41 13.32
CA LEU A 186 17.51 -29.89 14.21
C LEU A 186 16.93 -31.22 13.73
N SER A 187 16.70 -31.37 12.42
CA SER A 187 16.22 -32.62 11.84
C SER A 187 17.20 -33.78 12.09
N ARG A 188 18.52 -33.54 11.90
CA ARG A 188 19.55 -34.57 12.18
C ARG A 188 19.58 -34.97 13.65
N GLN A 189 19.39 -34.05 14.59
CA GLN A 189 19.28 -34.32 16.00
C GLN A 189 18.02 -35.11 16.35
N ALA A 190 16.87 -34.67 15.80
CA ALA A 190 15.58 -35.36 15.99
C ALA A 190 15.55 -36.78 15.41
N GLN A 191 16.32 -37.04 14.35
CA GLN A 191 16.44 -38.39 13.74
C GLN A 191 17.09 -39.42 14.67
N ARG A 192 17.69 -39.03 15.79
CA ARG A 192 18.15 -39.96 16.83
C ARG A 192 16.99 -40.64 17.54
N TRP A 193 15.80 -40.03 17.54
CA TRP A 193 14.61 -40.45 18.29
C TRP A 193 13.39 -40.64 17.38
N LEU A 194 13.37 -40.03 16.19
CA LEU A 194 12.22 -40.00 15.32
C LEU A 194 12.61 -40.46 13.89
N PRO A 195 11.69 -41.11 13.17
CA PRO A 195 11.92 -41.47 11.76
C PRO A 195 12.06 -40.21 10.90
N ARG A 196 12.81 -40.32 9.81
CA ARG A 196 13.20 -39.21 8.91
C ARG A 196 12.02 -38.42 8.38
N TRP A 197 10.91 -39.11 8.08
CA TRP A 197 9.70 -38.51 7.53
C TRP A 197 8.97 -37.60 8.53
N LEU A 198 9.18 -37.80 9.85
CA LEU A 198 8.59 -37.00 10.92
C LEU A 198 9.57 -35.91 11.43
N ALA A 199 10.86 -36.24 11.53
CA ALA A 199 11.89 -35.33 12.03
C ALA A 199 12.05 -34.06 11.19
N TRP A 200 11.93 -34.18 9.86
CA TRP A 200 12.12 -33.04 8.95
C TRP A 200 10.93 -32.03 8.98
N PRO A 201 9.65 -32.47 8.86
CA PRO A 201 8.51 -31.56 9.05
C PRO A 201 8.48 -30.90 10.44
N LEU A 202 8.79 -31.66 11.49
CA LEU A 202 8.81 -31.12 12.85
C LEU A 202 9.85 -30.01 13.00
N ALA A 203 11.08 -30.23 12.56
CA ALA A 203 12.13 -29.22 12.58
C ALA A 203 11.76 -27.99 11.74
N GLY A 204 11.18 -28.20 10.55
CA GLY A 204 10.72 -27.13 9.66
C GLY A 204 9.60 -26.29 10.29
N SER A 205 8.61 -26.95 10.88
CA SER A 205 7.51 -26.29 11.58
C SER A 205 7.99 -25.51 12.80
N THR A 206 8.93 -26.06 13.57
CA THR A 206 9.53 -25.37 14.73
C THR A 206 10.26 -24.10 14.31
N VAL A 207 11.17 -24.20 13.34
CA VAL A 207 11.92 -23.03 12.85
C VAL A 207 10.96 -22.01 12.22
N GLY A 208 10.01 -22.46 11.40
CA GLY A 208 8.99 -21.59 10.79
C GLY A 208 8.15 -20.86 11.84
N TYR A 209 7.71 -21.56 12.86
CA TYR A 209 6.96 -20.98 13.98
C TYR A 209 7.78 -19.94 14.77
N LEU A 210 9.02 -20.26 15.10
CA LEU A 210 9.92 -19.32 15.78
C LEU A 210 10.21 -18.09 14.93
N MET A 211 10.44 -18.25 13.62
CA MET A 211 10.62 -17.13 12.71
C MET A 211 9.35 -16.27 12.60
N ALA A 212 8.17 -16.89 12.53
CA ALA A 212 6.90 -16.18 12.51
C ALA A 212 6.67 -15.38 13.80
N LEU A 213 6.92 -16.00 14.98
CA LEU A 213 6.83 -15.32 16.26
C LEU A 213 7.83 -14.15 16.39
N PHE A 214 9.07 -14.35 15.95
CA PHE A 214 10.08 -13.31 15.96
C PHE A 214 9.69 -12.16 15.02
N SER A 215 9.28 -12.49 13.80
CA SER A 215 8.85 -11.50 12.81
C SER A 215 7.64 -10.71 13.30
N ASP A 216 6.62 -11.38 13.85
CA ASP A 216 5.42 -10.71 14.37
C ASP A 216 5.75 -9.80 15.57
N ARG A 217 6.43 -10.34 16.61
CA ARG A 217 6.66 -9.59 17.85
C ARG A 217 7.73 -8.51 17.73
N MET A 218 8.84 -8.80 17.05
CA MET A 218 10.02 -7.94 17.04
C MET A 218 10.03 -6.95 15.88
N LEU A 219 9.53 -7.35 14.70
CA LEU A 219 9.59 -6.51 13.49
C LEU A 219 8.23 -5.91 13.18
N TRP A 220 7.20 -6.74 13.00
CA TRP A 220 5.91 -6.30 12.50
C TRP A 220 5.18 -5.38 13.48
N ARG A 221 5.03 -5.80 14.72
CA ARG A 221 4.32 -4.99 15.73
C ARG A 221 5.02 -3.68 16.04
N ARG A 222 6.36 -3.68 16.12
CA ARG A 222 7.14 -2.44 16.30
C ARG A 222 6.99 -1.53 15.09
N PHE A 223 7.18 -2.06 13.88
CA PHE A 223 7.04 -1.29 12.66
C PHE A 223 5.65 -0.65 12.54
N ILE A 224 4.59 -1.42 12.78
CA ILE A 224 3.21 -0.89 12.73
C ILE A 224 2.98 0.13 13.84
N HIS A 225 3.48 -0.12 15.04
CA HIS A 225 3.38 0.85 16.15
C HIS A 225 4.06 2.17 15.79
N ASP A 226 5.31 2.13 15.34
CA ASP A 226 6.08 3.32 14.98
C ASP A 226 5.45 4.05 13.79
N ALA A 227 5.01 3.33 12.78
CA ALA A 227 4.28 3.90 11.64
C ALA A 227 2.96 4.56 12.07
N SER A 228 2.23 3.94 13.00
CA SER A 228 0.98 4.48 13.55
C SER A 228 1.24 5.75 14.37
N MET A 229 2.28 5.76 15.19
CA MET A 229 2.66 6.94 15.98
C MET A 229 3.11 8.10 15.09
N GLN A 230 3.90 7.83 14.07
CA GLN A 230 4.29 8.85 13.08
C GLN A 230 3.07 9.37 12.30
N ALA A 231 2.19 8.50 11.85
CA ALA A 231 0.97 8.89 11.15
C ALA A 231 0.05 9.74 12.04
N LEU A 232 -0.07 9.42 13.33
CA LEU A 232 -0.80 10.22 14.30
C LEU A 232 -0.18 11.61 14.49
N GLN A 233 1.15 11.71 14.56
CA GLN A 233 1.86 12.98 14.62
C GLN A 233 1.62 13.81 13.36
N LEU A 234 1.72 13.21 12.18
CA LEU A 234 1.43 13.86 10.90
C LEU A 234 -0.02 14.33 10.81
N ASN A 235 -0.97 13.54 11.35
CA ASN A 235 -2.38 13.94 11.40
C ASN A 235 -2.63 15.15 12.29
N LYS A 236 -1.82 15.39 13.31
CA LYS A 236 -1.90 16.57 14.18
C LYS A 236 -1.27 17.83 13.58
N LEU A 237 -0.43 17.71 12.56
CA LEU A 237 0.23 18.86 11.95
C LEU A 237 -0.79 19.81 11.34
N VAL A 238 -0.51 21.11 11.49
CA VAL A 238 -1.20 22.17 10.76
C VAL A 238 -0.30 22.54 9.58
N TYR A 239 -0.78 22.36 8.35
CA TYR A 239 -0.01 22.80 7.20
C TYR A 239 0.13 24.31 7.17
N PRO A 240 1.29 24.85 6.78
CA PRO A 240 1.45 26.29 6.61
C PRO A 240 0.38 26.84 5.67
N GLY A 241 -0.31 27.90 6.11
CA GLY A 241 -1.39 28.52 5.35
C GLY A 241 -2.78 27.89 5.58
N SER A 242 -2.92 26.81 6.36
CA SER A 242 -4.24 26.31 6.75
C SER A 242 -4.92 27.26 7.72
N VAL A 243 -6.09 27.74 7.34
CA VAL A 243 -6.91 28.68 8.12
C VAL A 243 -8.19 27.97 8.59
N MET A 244 -8.55 28.19 9.83
CA MET A 244 -9.84 27.72 10.34
C MET A 244 -10.98 28.40 9.56
N PRO A 245 -11.92 27.63 8.99
CA PRO A 245 -13.04 28.22 8.24
C PRO A 245 -13.90 29.07 9.18
N TRP A 246 -14.38 30.18 8.66
CA TRP A 246 -15.28 31.08 9.36
C TRP A 246 -16.75 30.82 8.98
N GLU A 247 -16.97 30.10 7.89
CA GLU A 247 -18.29 29.78 7.36
C GLU A 247 -19.02 28.74 8.24
N PRO A 248 -20.26 29.02 8.68
CA PRO A 248 -21.05 28.09 9.49
C PRO A 248 -21.31 26.73 8.77
N GLU A 249 -21.27 26.71 7.46
CA GLU A 249 -21.46 25.54 6.59
C GLU A 249 -20.29 24.53 6.67
N ARG A 250 -19.19 24.89 7.35
CA ARG A 250 -17.99 24.06 7.42
C ARG A 250 -17.72 23.56 8.83
N SER A 251 -17.40 22.26 8.95
CA SER A 251 -16.89 21.71 10.21
C SER A 251 -15.60 22.42 10.63
N GLY A 252 -15.36 22.47 11.94
CA GLY A 252 -14.20 23.17 12.50
C GLY A 252 -14.34 24.69 12.58
N SER A 253 -15.43 25.28 12.06
CA SER A 253 -15.78 26.69 12.26
C SER A 253 -16.18 26.96 13.73
N PRO A 254 -16.29 28.23 14.17
CA PRO A 254 -16.71 28.56 15.54
C PRO A 254 -18.08 28.03 15.93
N TRP A 255 -18.94 27.75 14.97
CA TRP A 255 -20.30 27.22 15.18
C TRP A 255 -20.39 25.69 15.08
N SER A 256 -19.31 25.04 14.66
CA SER A 256 -19.26 23.59 14.43
C SER A 256 -19.30 22.80 15.73
N LEU A 257 -19.99 21.69 15.73
CA LEU A 257 -19.96 20.68 16.80
C LEU A 257 -18.66 19.84 16.75
N GLU A 258 -17.96 19.84 15.61
CA GLU A 258 -16.66 19.21 15.45
C GLU A 258 -15.55 20.27 15.57
N PRO A 259 -14.76 20.28 16.64
CA PRO A 259 -13.76 21.33 16.83
C PRO A 259 -12.60 21.21 15.82
N TRP A 260 -12.04 22.35 15.39
CA TRP A 260 -10.92 22.42 14.46
C TRP A 260 -9.71 21.56 14.86
N THR A 261 -9.51 21.37 16.17
CA THR A 261 -8.42 20.55 16.71
C THR A 261 -8.66 19.03 16.48
N ALA A 262 -9.91 18.62 16.29
CA ALA A 262 -10.29 17.22 16.11
C ALA A 262 -10.21 16.74 14.65
N VAL A 263 -10.33 17.64 13.66
CA VAL A 263 -10.44 17.25 12.24
C VAL A 263 -9.15 16.72 11.62
N GLY A 264 -8.01 16.86 12.26
CA GLY A 264 -6.72 16.37 11.73
C GLY A 264 -6.21 17.15 10.50
N SER A 265 -4.99 16.82 10.04
CA SER A 265 -4.31 17.57 8.97
C SER A 265 -5.04 17.49 7.63
N GLN A 266 -5.56 16.30 7.28
CA GLN A 266 -6.27 16.10 6.01
C GLN A 266 -7.65 16.75 6.03
N GLY A 267 -8.36 16.64 7.15
CA GLY A 267 -9.63 17.34 7.34
C GLY A 267 -9.48 18.85 7.28
N ARG A 268 -8.42 19.41 7.88
CA ARG A 268 -8.11 20.85 7.77
C ARG A 268 -7.88 21.26 6.31
N ALA A 269 -7.10 20.48 5.56
CA ALA A 269 -6.86 20.76 4.15
C ALA A 269 -8.13 20.64 3.29
N PHE A 270 -9.08 19.78 3.67
CA PHE A 270 -10.39 19.66 3.02
C PHE A 270 -11.31 20.84 3.35
N LEU A 271 -11.36 21.26 4.61
CA LEU A 271 -12.27 22.29 5.08
C LEU A 271 -11.80 23.72 4.74
N ASP A 272 -10.49 23.96 4.76
CA ASP A 272 -9.88 25.24 4.41
C ASP A 272 -9.99 25.55 2.90
N ARG A 273 -9.85 24.52 2.07
CA ARG A 273 -9.85 24.62 0.60
C ARG A 273 -11.26 24.50 0.01
N GLY A 274 -11.32 24.70 -1.31
CA GLY A 274 -12.53 24.58 -2.11
C GLY A 274 -13.26 25.90 -2.29
N PRO A 275 -14.15 25.95 -3.26
CA PRO A 275 -14.84 27.16 -3.63
C PRO A 275 -15.74 27.68 -2.51
N ARG A 276 -15.92 28.98 -2.50
CA ARG A 276 -16.94 29.70 -1.72
C ARG A 276 -18.06 30.13 -2.67
N ALA A 277 -19.16 30.57 -2.13
CA ALA A 277 -20.29 31.02 -2.93
C ALA A 277 -19.88 32.11 -3.96
N HIS A 278 -18.96 33.01 -3.61
CA HIS A 278 -18.47 34.03 -4.54
C HIS A 278 -17.63 33.46 -5.68
N ASP A 279 -16.75 32.46 -5.40
CA ASP A 279 -15.98 31.77 -6.45
C ASP A 279 -16.90 31.05 -7.44
N ILE A 280 -17.97 30.43 -6.91
CA ILE A 280 -18.97 29.72 -7.73
C ILE A 280 -19.72 30.71 -8.61
N LYS A 281 -20.15 31.84 -8.06
CA LYS A 281 -20.79 32.92 -8.85
C LYS A 281 -19.93 33.40 -9.99
N ASP A 282 -18.65 33.65 -9.72
CA ASP A 282 -17.71 34.19 -10.70
C ASP A 282 -17.40 33.18 -11.79
N VAL A 283 -17.21 31.88 -11.45
CA VAL A 283 -16.86 30.86 -12.43
C VAL A 283 -18.07 30.37 -13.23
N MET A 284 -19.21 30.15 -12.55
CA MET A 284 -20.42 29.64 -13.20
C MET A 284 -21.30 30.72 -13.80
N LEU A 285 -20.95 31.99 -13.61
CA LEU A 285 -21.72 33.17 -14.09
C LEU A 285 -23.19 33.11 -13.62
N CYS A 286 -23.44 32.67 -12.39
CA CYS A 286 -24.78 32.55 -11.81
C CYS A 286 -24.99 33.56 -10.68
N SER A 287 -26.25 33.95 -10.42
CA SER A 287 -26.60 34.91 -9.35
C SER A 287 -26.93 34.23 -8.02
N ASP A 288 -27.26 32.95 -8.04
CA ASP A 288 -27.91 32.17 -6.97
C ASP A 288 -27.04 31.07 -6.35
N ALA A 289 -25.72 31.31 -6.33
CA ALA A 289 -24.80 30.35 -5.73
C ALA A 289 -24.94 30.31 -4.19
N HIS A 290 -24.91 29.10 -3.67
CA HIS A 290 -24.88 28.79 -2.22
C HIS A 290 -23.47 28.56 -1.72
N GLU A 291 -23.26 28.77 -0.40
CA GLU A 291 -22.01 28.31 0.24
C GLU A 291 -22.06 26.78 0.40
N PRO A 292 -21.12 26.01 -0.20
CA PRO A 292 -21.12 24.56 -0.11
C PRO A 292 -20.91 24.08 1.34
N ILE A 293 -21.70 23.10 1.77
CA ILE A 293 -21.55 22.49 3.10
C ILE A 293 -20.45 21.43 3.05
N ARG A 294 -19.42 21.57 3.91
CA ARG A 294 -18.34 20.61 4.08
C ARG A 294 -18.25 20.10 5.50
N ILE A 295 -18.55 18.83 5.72
CA ILE A 295 -18.50 18.19 7.03
C ILE A 295 -17.40 17.12 7.04
N PHE A 296 -16.48 17.26 7.98
CA PHE A 296 -15.41 16.30 8.21
C PHE A 296 -15.36 15.94 9.70
N ILE A 297 -15.63 14.68 10.01
CA ILE A 297 -15.52 14.15 11.36
C ILE A 297 -14.17 13.45 11.51
N GLY A 298 -13.33 14.01 12.38
CA GLY A 298 -11.98 13.51 12.61
C GLY A 298 -11.95 12.23 13.46
N LEU A 299 -10.86 11.49 13.37
CA LEU A 299 -10.63 10.31 14.19
C LEU A 299 -10.06 10.71 15.55
N VAL A 300 -10.90 10.65 16.57
CA VAL A 300 -10.57 11.00 17.95
C VAL A 300 -10.55 9.73 18.81
N GLN A 301 -9.62 9.66 19.75
CA GLN A 301 -9.53 8.53 20.67
C GLN A 301 -10.85 8.33 21.46
N GLY A 302 -11.34 7.10 21.48
CA GLY A 302 -12.60 6.75 22.13
C GLY A 302 -13.86 6.97 21.28
N ARG A 303 -13.76 7.62 20.09
CA ARG A 303 -14.88 7.80 19.17
C ARG A 303 -14.94 6.61 18.21
N GLY A 304 -15.93 5.73 18.39
CA GLY A 304 -16.21 4.64 17.47
C GLY A 304 -16.98 5.11 16.22
N PRO A 305 -17.16 4.24 15.20
CA PRO A 305 -17.82 4.60 13.94
C PRO A 305 -19.29 5.03 14.14
N ILE A 306 -20.02 4.43 15.08
CA ILE A 306 -21.41 4.81 15.41
C ILE A 306 -21.46 6.25 15.94
N THR A 307 -20.61 6.57 16.93
CA THR A 307 -20.57 7.91 17.52
C THR A 307 -20.12 8.96 16.50
N ALA A 308 -19.16 8.59 15.62
CA ALA A 308 -18.73 9.47 14.55
C ALA A 308 -19.85 9.74 13.52
N ALA A 309 -20.63 8.73 13.16
CA ALA A 309 -21.78 8.87 12.28
C ALA A 309 -22.88 9.76 12.91
N GLN A 310 -23.16 9.60 14.20
CA GLN A 310 -24.08 10.47 14.93
C GLN A 310 -23.62 11.92 14.98
N GLN A 311 -22.32 12.14 15.18
CA GLN A 311 -21.72 13.47 15.13
C GLN A 311 -21.83 14.09 13.73
N ALA A 312 -21.62 13.30 12.67
CA ALA A 312 -21.80 13.72 11.29
C ALA A 312 -23.25 14.11 11.01
N LEU A 313 -24.20 13.31 11.49
CA LEU A 313 -25.64 13.60 11.37
C LEU A 313 -25.99 14.91 12.08
N ALA A 314 -25.50 15.13 13.29
CA ALA A 314 -25.73 16.37 14.02
C ALA A 314 -25.16 17.60 13.29
N GLU A 315 -23.98 17.48 12.66
CA GLU A 315 -23.41 18.54 11.82
C GLU A 315 -24.24 18.78 10.53
N LEU A 316 -24.74 17.73 9.88
CA LEU A 316 -25.65 17.85 8.73
C LEU A 316 -26.94 18.57 9.10
N GLU A 317 -27.52 18.28 10.26
CA GLU A 317 -28.72 18.98 10.78
C GLU A 317 -28.39 20.46 11.09
N ARG A 318 -27.31 20.72 11.81
CA ARG A 318 -26.89 22.06 12.20
C ARG A 318 -26.68 22.97 10.98
N THR A 319 -26.04 22.46 9.94
CA THR A 319 -25.73 23.21 8.72
C THR A 319 -26.92 23.32 7.75
N GLY A 320 -28.00 22.60 8.03
CA GLY A 320 -29.18 22.57 7.16
C GLY A 320 -28.95 21.77 5.87
N ALA A 321 -28.05 20.80 5.90
CA ALA A 321 -27.67 19.99 4.74
C ALA A 321 -28.87 19.25 4.11
N PHE A 322 -29.85 18.85 4.90
CA PHE A 322 -31.06 18.19 4.42
C PHE A 322 -32.04 19.11 3.66
N ARG A 323 -31.73 20.40 3.58
CA ARG A 323 -32.46 21.36 2.73
C ARG A 323 -31.74 21.66 1.42
N ARG A 324 -30.57 21.09 1.21
CA ARG A 324 -29.82 21.17 -0.04
C ARG A 324 -30.38 20.17 -1.05
N ASP A 325 -30.21 20.46 -2.34
CA ASP A 325 -30.64 19.53 -3.40
C ASP A 325 -29.85 18.21 -3.37
N THR A 326 -28.58 18.27 -2.92
CA THR A 326 -27.67 17.13 -3.02
C THR A 326 -26.89 16.91 -1.73
N ILE A 327 -26.83 15.67 -1.27
CA ILE A 327 -25.89 15.21 -0.21
C ILE A 327 -24.94 14.18 -0.81
N VAL A 328 -23.64 14.38 -0.60
CA VAL A 328 -22.59 13.46 -1.02
C VAL A 328 -21.92 12.85 0.21
N ILE A 329 -22.01 11.53 0.36
CA ILE A 329 -21.18 10.80 1.33
C ILE A 329 -19.87 10.47 0.66
N GLU A 330 -18.82 11.22 1.04
CA GLU A 330 -17.47 11.06 0.52
C GLU A 330 -16.59 10.29 1.51
N LEU A 331 -16.18 9.06 1.18
CA LEU A 331 -15.26 8.32 2.03
C LEU A 331 -13.81 8.55 1.61
N PRO A 332 -12.94 8.97 2.56
CA PRO A 332 -11.57 9.35 2.26
C PRO A 332 -10.67 8.15 2.01
N ALA A 333 -9.48 8.38 1.48
CA ALA A 333 -8.38 7.42 1.50
C ALA A 333 -7.95 7.08 2.95
N GLY A 334 -7.13 6.05 3.14
CA GLY A 334 -6.76 5.54 4.46
C GLY A 334 -6.25 6.57 5.46
N SER A 335 -5.52 7.60 4.99
CA SER A 335 -5.02 8.68 5.85
C SER A 335 -6.04 9.79 6.15
N GLY A 336 -7.25 9.68 5.64
CA GLY A 336 -8.25 10.77 5.71
C GLY A 336 -8.18 11.75 4.55
N TRP A 337 -7.36 11.47 3.53
CA TRP A 337 -7.19 12.33 2.37
C TRP A 337 -8.39 12.25 1.43
N ILE A 338 -8.86 13.43 0.99
CA ILE A 338 -9.95 13.62 0.04
C ILE A 338 -9.42 14.39 -1.17
N ASN A 339 -9.87 14.03 -2.36
CA ASN A 339 -9.57 14.76 -3.58
C ASN A 339 -10.41 16.05 -3.66
N ASN A 340 -9.82 17.15 -3.25
CA ASN A 340 -10.49 18.44 -3.27
C ASN A 340 -10.98 18.85 -4.67
N TYR A 341 -10.31 18.43 -5.73
CA TYR A 341 -10.73 18.77 -7.11
C TYR A 341 -12.04 18.05 -7.49
N SER A 342 -12.19 16.77 -7.08
CA SER A 342 -13.44 16.04 -7.30
C SER A 342 -14.59 16.68 -6.54
N VAL A 343 -14.36 17.04 -5.27
CA VAL A 343 -15.37 17.72 -4.44
C VAL A 343 -15.73 19.08 -5.04
N SER A 344 -14.74 19.88 -5.38
CA SER A 344 -14.99 21.19 -5.99
C SER A 344 -15.76 21.09 -7.31
N ALA A 345 -15.53 20.03 -8.11
CA ALA A 345 -16.24 19.85 -9.37
C ALA A 345 -17.75 19.76 -9.17
N TYR A 346 -18.23 18.95 -8.22
CA TYR A 346 -19.69 18.88 -7.99
C TYR A 346 -20.23 20.07 -7.20
N GLU A 347 -19.41 20.75 -6.41
CA GLU A 347 -19.81 22.02 -5.79
C GLU A 347 -20.08 23.12 -6.84
N PHE A 348 -19.25 23.18 -7.88
CA PHE A 348 -19.50 24.06 -9.03
C PHE A 348 -20.76 23.61 -9.81
N LEU A 349 -20.89 22.31 -10.11
CA LEU A 349 -22.00 21.77 -10.88
C LEU A 349 -23.37 21.96 -10.22
N THR A 350 -23.40 21.99 -8.88
CA THR A 350 -24.64 22.21 -8.10
C THR A 350 -24.83 23.66 -7.71
N HIS A 351 -24.02 24.59 -8.21
CA HIS A 351 -23.99 25.99 -7.77
C HIS A 351 -23.85 26.14 -6.23
N GLY A 352 -23.17 25.20 -5.59
CA GLY A 352 -23.01 25.15 -4.13
C GLY A 352 -24.20 24.62 -3.35
N ASP A 353 -25.31 24.26 -4.02
CA ASP A 353 -26.49 23.67 -3.36
C ASP A 353 -26.27 22.18 -3.04
N CYS A 354 -25.18 21.92 -2.31
CA CYS A 354 -24.77 20.58 -1.92
C CYS A 354 -24.14 20.54 -0.53
N ALA A 355 -24.12 19.34 0.03
CA ALA A 355 -23.44 19.02 1.27
C ALA A 355 -22.54 17.79 1.09
N THR A 356 -21.28 17.91 1.45
CA THR A 356 -20.33 16.78 1.49
C THR A 356 -20.07 16.39 2.93
N VAL A 357 -20.27 15.12 3.25
CA VAL A 357 -20.01 14.56 4.59
C VAL A 357 -19.03 13.40 4.53
N THR A 358 -18.07 13.39 5.46
CA THR A 358 -17.02 12.37 5.54
C THR A 358 -16.63 12.04 6.97
N LEU A 359 -16.14 10.79 7.16
CA LEU A 359 -15.57 10.31 8.42
C LEU A 359 -14.13 9.86 8.20
N GLN A 360 -13.22 10.31 9.05
CA GLN A 360 -11.87 9.76 9.10
C GLN A 360 -11.85 8.45 9.90
N PHE A 361 -11.49 7.35 9.25
CA PHE A 361 -11.45 6.02 9.87
C PHE A 361 -10.03 5.53 10.20
N SER A 362 -8.99 6.20 9.72
CA SER A 362 -7.59 5.85 9.98
C SER A 362 -6.68 7.07 9.81
N TYR A 363 -5.47 6.98 10.37
CA TYR A 363 -4.34 7.89 10.08
C TYR A 363 -3.36 7.30 9.08
N LEU A 364 -3.43 5.97 8.87
CA LEU A 364 -2.46 5.23 8.10
C LEU A 364 -2.69 5.38 6.60
N PRO A 365 -1.63 5.40 5.78
CA PRO A 365 -1.77 5.23 4.34
C PRO A 365 -2.58 3.98 4.00
N SER A 366 -3.34 4.02 2.89
CA SER A 366 -4.32 3.00 2.53
C SER A 366 -3.82 1.55 2.62
N VAL A 367 -2.59 1.28 2.16
CA VAL A 367 -2.01 -0.07 2.21
C VAL A 367 -1.83 -0.56 3.65
N PHE A 368 -1.31 0.29 4.54
CA PHE A 368 -1.11 -0.08 5.94
C PHE A 368 -2.43 -0.21 6.69
N CYS A 369 -3.38 0.69 6.46
CA CYS A 369 -4.71 0.59 7.02
C CYS A 369 -5.38 -0.74 6.60
N TYR A 370 -5.32 -1.11 5.32
CA TYR A 370 -5.87 -2.36 4.82
C TYR A 370 -5.27 -3.61 5.48
N VAL A 371 -3.98 -3.59 5.78
CA VAL A 371 -3.30 -4.72 6.44
C VAL A 371 -3.61 -4.78 7.94
N VAL A 372 -3.70 -3.61 8.60
CA VAL A 372 -3.90 -3.53 10.06
C VAL A 372 -5.37 -3.68 10.44
N ASP A 373 -6.26 -2.98 9.76
CA ASP A 373 -7.70 -3.00 10.03
C ASP A 373 -8.54 -2.80 8.77
N ARG A 374 -8.85 -3.91 8.11
CA ARG A 374 -9.71 -3.93 6.91
C ARG A 374 -11.15 -3.54 7.19
N LYS A 375 -11.61 -3.65 8.44
CA LYS A 375 -13.01 -3.40 8.79
C LYS A 375 -13.27 -1.93 9.07
N ALA A 376 -12.27 -1.15 9.41
CA ALA A 376 -12.43 0.27 9.73
C ALA A 376 -13.16 1.06 8.63
N PRO A 377 -12.74 1.03 7.34
CA PRO A 377 -13.43 1.74 6.28
C PRO A 377 -14.86 1.20 6.03
N ILE A 378 -15.09 -0.12 6.12
CA ILE A 378 -16.39 -0.74 5.92
C ILE A 378 -17.38 -0.30 7.00
N ASN A 379 -16.94 -0.34 8.26
CA ASN A 379 -17.76 0.06 9.39
C ASN A 379 -18.08 1.58 9.35
N ALA A 380 -17.08 2.40 9.02
CA ALA A 380 -17.29 3.85 8.89
C ALA A 380 -18.31 4.18 7.80
N ALA A 381 -18.20 3.54 6.62
CA ALA A 381 -19.17 3.68 5.54
C ALA A 381 -20.56 3.26 5.98
N ARG A 382 -20.68 2.06 6.54
CA ARG A 382 -21.97 1.49 6.94
C ARG A 382 -22.71 2.38 7.92
N GLU A 383 -22.02 2.82 8.98
CA GLU A 383 -22.68 3.63 10.03
C GLU A 383 -23.06 5.02 9.51
N LEU A 384 -22.19 5.65 8.68
CA LEU A 384 -22.52 6.96 8.10
C LEU A 384 -23.68 6.87 7.11
N ILE A 385 -23.64 5.91 6.19
CA ILE A 385 -24.69 5.70 5.20
C ILE A 385 -26.02 5.41 5.91
N ALA A 386 -26.04 4.50 6.87
CA ALA A 386 -27.24 4.15 7.62
C ALA A 386 -27.84 5.37 8.35
N ALA A 387 -27.00 6.20 8.99
CA ALA A 387 -27.47 7.39 9.69
C ALA A 387 -28.11 8.43 8.74
N VAL A 388 -27.44 8.69 7.61
CA VAL A 388 -27.94 9.68 6.62
C VAL A 388 -29.20 9.17 5.92
N GLN A 389 -29.22 7.90 5.48
CA GLN A 389 -30.37 7.29 4.83
C GLN A 389 -31.57 7.24 5.76
N SER A 390 -31.42 6.85 7.03
CA SER A 390 -32.52 6.84 8.00
C SER A 390 -33.16 8.23 8.08
N ARG A 391 -32.31 9.27 8.17
CA ARG A 391 -32.82 10.65 8.26
C ARG A 391 -33.53 11.12 6.97
N ILE A 392 -33.02 10.78 5.80
CA ILE A 392 -33.67 11.09 4.52
C ILE A 392 -35.00 10.35 4.40
N ASN A 393 -35.07 9.09 4.82
CA ASN A 393 -36.32 8.30 4.77
C ASN A 393 -37.42 8.85 5.69
N ASP A 394 -37.04 9.53 6.77
CA ASP A 394 -37.98 10.20 7.66
C ASP A 394 -38.58 11.52 7.06
N MET A 395 -38.04 11.97 5.91
CA MET A 395 -38.50 13.18 5.22
C MET A 395 -39.62 12.86 4.21
N PRO A 396 -40.55 13.82 3.95
CA PRO A 396 -41.45 13.73 2.82
C PRO A 396 -40.72 13.53 1.50
N GLU A 397 -41.22 12.69 0.61
CA GLU A 397 -40.57 12.33 -0.64
C GLU A 397 -40.21 13.55 -1.50
N ASP A 398 -41.09 14.53 -1.59
CA ASP A 398 -40.90 15.76 -2.39
C ASP A 398 -39.77 16.67 -1.86
N ASN A 399 -39.32 16.46 -0.61
CA ASN A 399 -38.32 17.28 0.06
C ASN A 399 -37.01 16.54 0.32
N ARG A 400 -36.85 15.32 -0.22
CA ARG A 400 -35.64 14.52 -0.03
C ARG A 400 -34.51 15.01 -0.92
N PRO A 401 -33.33 15.28 -0.36
CA PRO A 401 -32.15 15.55 -1.17
C PRO A 401 -31.73 14.29 -1.94
N LYS A 402 -31.12 14.48 -3.10
CA LYS A 402 -30.45 13.39 -3.82
C LYS A 402 -29.23 12.94 -3.03
N LEU A 403 -29.06 11.64 -2.90
CA LEU A 403 -27.96 11.03 -2.17
C LEU A 403 -26.95 10.39 -3.11
N TYR A 404 -25.72 10.88 -3.11
CA TYR A 404 -24.62 10.31 -3.89
C TYR A 404 -23.54 9.74 -3.00
N PHE A 405 -22.89 8.67 -3.49
CA PHE A 405 -21.72 8.11 -2.85
C PHE A 405 -20.48 8.44 -3.65
N ALA A 406 -19.45 8.88 -2.95
CA ALA A 406 -18.14 9.10 -3.53
C ALA A 406 -17.08 8.48 -2.63
N GLY A 407 -15.98 8.06 -3.23
CA GLY A 407 -14.91 7.47 -2.42
C GLY A 407 -13.60 7.34 -3.17
N GLU A 408 -12.53 7.27 -2.40
CA GLU A 408 -11.19 7.25 -2.92
C GLU A 408 -10.37 6.10 -2.33
N SER A 409 -9.84 5.23 -3.19
CA SER A 409 -8.99 4.11 -2.78
C SER A 409 -9.69 3.22 -1.73
N LEU A 410 -9.25 3.26 -0.44
CA LEU A 410 -9.91 2.54 0.65
C LEU A 410 -11.30 3.08 0.99
N GLY A 411 -11.60 4.33 0.65
CA GLY A 411 -12.97 4.85 0.75
C GLY A 411 -13.92 4.11 -0.19
N CYS A 412 -13.50 3.89 -1.46
CA CYS A 412 -14.27 3.03 -2.37
C CYS A 412 -14.48 1.64 -1.79
N TYR A 413 -13.40 1.02 -1.27
CA TYR A 413 -13.46 -0.29 -0.62
C TYR A 413 -14.48 -0.30 0.53
N GLY A 414 -14.43 0.73 1.38
CA GLY A 414 -15.34 0.87 2.51
C GLY A 414 -16.82 0.89 2.10
N ILE A 415 -17.15 1.62 1.03
CA ILE A 415 -18.52 1.70 0.52
C ILE A 415 -18.94 0.39 -0.15
N VAL A 416 -18.17 -0.07 -1.16
CA VAL A 416 -18.59 -1.19 -2.02
C VAL A 416 -18.67 -2.55 -1.31
N GLU A 417 -17.93 -2.74 -0.21
CA GLU A 417 -17.99 -3.99 0.57
C GLU A 417 -19.27 -4.10 1.44
N ASN A 418 -20.08 -3.04 1.51
CA ASN A 418 -21.39 -3.10 2.14
C ASN A 418 -22.48 -3.57 1.18
N TYR A 419 -22.21 -3.72 -0.12
CA TYR A 419 -23.17 -4.10 -1.16
C TYR A 419 -22.74 -5.37 -1.89
N ARG A 420 -23.70 -6.22 -2.23
CA ARG A 420 -23.45 -7.46 -2.98
C ARG A 420 -23.08 -7.18 -4.43
N ASP A 421 -23.79 -6.26 -5.05
CA ASP A 421 -23.72 -5.97 -6.49
C ASP A 421 -24.07 -4.50 -6.79
N LEU A 422 -24.05 -4.15 -8.08
CA LEU A 422 -24.33 -2.81 -8.55
C LEU A 422 -25.79 -2.42 -8.32
N GLU A 423 -26.72 -3.34 -8.50
CA GLU A 423 -28.14 -3.11 -8.32
C GLU A 423 -28.48 -2.71 -6.88
N GLU A 424 -27.92 -3.45 -5.91
CA GLU A 424 -28.09 -3.13 -4.49
C GLU A 424 -27.46 -1.78 -4.12
N LEU A 425 -26.32 -1.43 -4.70
CA LEU A 425 -25.69 -0.13 -4.47
C LEU A 425 -26.51 1.01 -5.06
N LEU A 426 -27.02 0.87 -6.30
CA LEU A 426 -27.81 1.90 -6.96
C LEU A 426 -29.23 2.03 -6.36
N ALA A 427 -29.75 0.99 -5.71
CA ALA A 427 -30.97 1.09 -4.91
C ALA A 427 -30.78 1.92 -3.62
N ALA A 428 -29.53 2.08 -3.17
CA ALA A 428 -29.19 2.81 -1.95
C ALA A 428 -28.82 4.28 -2.19
N CYS A 429 -28.61 4.71 -3.43
CA CYS A 429 -28.22 6.08 -3.77
C CYS A 429 -28.63 6.45 -5.20
N ASP A 430 -28.66 7.74 -5.49
CA ASP A 430 -28.98 8.29 -6.82
C ASP A 430 -27.78 8.18 -7.79
N GLY A 431 -26.62 7.81 -7.30
CA GLY A 431 -25.43 7.58 -8.11
C GLY A 431 -24.16 7.49 -7.27
N ALA A 432 -23.07 7.03 -7.88
CA ALA A 432 -21.80 6.87 -7.19
C ALA A 432 -20.59 7.17 -8.08
N VAL A 433 -19.55 7.78 -7.49
CA VAL A 433 -18.26 8.05 -8.15
C VAL A 433 -17.13 7.44 -7.33
N PHE A 434 -16.41 6.48 -7.90
CA PHE A 434 -15.32 5.78 -7.23
C PHE A 434 -13.99 5.99 -7.95
N THR A 435 -13.03 6.58 -7.23
CA THR A 435 -11.69 6.87 -7.74
C THR A 435 -10.67 5.87 -7.20
N GLY A 436 -10.00 5.14 -8.10
CA GLY A 436 -8.97 4.17 -7.75
C GLY A 436 -9.43 3.00 -6.88
N PRO A 437 -10.60 2.37 -7.17
CA PRO A 437 -11.09 1.26 -6.35
C PRO A 437 -10.11 0.09 -6.36
N PRO A 438 -9.84 -0.56 -5.21
CA PRO A 438 -8.93 -1.69 -5.14
C PRO A 438 -9.44 -2.88 -5.97
N ARG A 439 -8.63 -3.34 -6.93
CA ARG A 439 -8.99 -4.49 -7.82
C ARG A 439 -9.29 -5.79 -7.07
N MET A 440 -8.88 -5.90 -5.81
CA MET A 440 -9.06 -7.12 -5.02
C MET A 440 -10.46 -7.29 -4.43
N THR A 441 -11.32 -6.26 -4.47
CA THR A 441 -12.71 -6.37 -3.98
C THR A 441 -13.53 -7.30 -4.86
N ALA A 442 -14.48 -8.01 -4.27
CA ALA A 442 -15.40 -8.86 -5.03
C ALA A 442 -16.29 -8.04 -5.97
N PHE A 443 -16.72 -6.87 -5.50
CA PHE A 443 -17.54 -5.92 -6.25
C PHE A 443 -16.81 -5.42 -7.51
N THR A 444 -15.61 -4.84 -7.37
CA THR A 444 -14.83 -4.33 -8.51
C THR A 444 -14.50 -5.43 -9.53
N ARG A 445 -14.21 -6.66 -9.05
CA ARG A 445 -13.99 -7.80 -9.97
C ARG A 445 -15.25 -8.20 -10.72
N ARG A 446 -16.43 -8.12 -10.10
CA ARG A 446 -17.72 -8.39 -10.79
C ARG A 446 -17.98 -7.34 -11.86
N LEU A 447 -17.85 -6.05 -11.55
CA LEU A 447 -17.98 -4.98 -12.53
C LEU A 447 -17.01 -5.14 -13.72
N ALA A 448 -15.74 -5.44 -13.44
CA ALA A 448 -14.75 -5.66 -14.48
C ALA A 448 -15.08 -6.86 -15.38
N ARG A 449 -15.75 -7.91 -14.84
CA ARG A 449 -16.21 -9.07 -15.61
C ARG A 449 -17.51 -8.81 -16.38
N ALA A 450 -18.38 -7.95 -15.86
CA ALA A 450 -19.64 -7.54 -16.50
C ALA A 450 -19.43 -6.57 -17.67
N ARG A 451 -18.22 -6.09 -17.85
CA ARG A 451 -17.85 -5.18 -18.93
C ARG A 451 -18.16 -5.77 -20.30
N ASP A 452 -18.75 -4.99 -21.18
CA ASP A 452 -19.09 -5.37 -22.53
C ASP A 452 -17.85 -5.84 -23.34
N ARG A 453 -18.03 -6.85 -24.17
CA ARG A 453 -16.94 -7.41 -24.97
C ARG A 453 -16.37 -6.36 -25.94
N GLY A 454 -15.09 -6.10 -25.83
CA GLY A 454 -14.40 -5.10 -26.66
C GLY A 454 -14.41 -3.67 -26.08
N SER A 455 -15.07 -3.44 -24.95
CA SER A 455 -14.97 -2.14 -24.27
C SER A 455 -13.57 -1.87 -23.75
N LEU A 456 -13.16 -0.61 -23.75
CA LEU A 456 -11.86 -0.18 -23.24
C LEU A 456 -11.81 -0.30 -21.70
N GLU A 457 -10.65 -0.66 -21.15
CA GLU A 457 -10.47 -0.73 -19.70
C GLU A 457 -10.62 0.64 -19.00
N ARG A 458 -10.35 1.74 -19.71
CA ARG A 458 -10.45 3.11 -19.18
C ARG A 458 -11.86 3.68 -19.20
N LEU A 459 -12.66 3.23 -20.14
CA LEU A 459 -14.06 3.64 -20.33
C LEU A 459 -14.86 2.35 -20.56
N PRO A 460 -15.05 1.53 -19.51
CA PRO A 460 -15.78 0.30 -19.64
C PRO A 460 -17.24 0.60 -19.93
N LEU A 461 -17.78 -0.10 -20.93
CA LEU A 461 -19.23 -0.13 -21.19
C LEU A 461 -19.81 -1.35 -20.46
N ILE A 462 -20.90 -1.13 -19.78
CA ILE A 462 -21.72 -2.13 -19.11
C ILE A 462 -23.15 -1.88 -19.57
N ASP A 463 -23.88 -2.93 -19.91
CA ASP A 463 -25.28 -2.89 -20.36
C ASP A 463 -25.52 -1.85 -21.48
N ALA A 464 -24.66 -1.91 -22.52
CA ALA A 464 -24.70 -1.02 -23.67
C ALA A 464 -24.64 0.48 -23.30
N GLY A 465 -24.04 0.81 -22.15
CA GLY A 465 -23.87 2.19 -21.69
C GLY A 465 -25.09 2.78 -21.01
N GLN A 466 -25.95 1.93 -20.44
CA GLN A 466 -27.12 2.37 -19.67
C GLN A 466 -26.78 2.74 -18.22
N HIS A 467 -25.51 2.51 -17.77
CA HIS A 467 -25.03 2.85 -16.43
C HIS A 467 -23.72 3.64 -16.48
#